data_ea631a95fad463fce8a62b8116f073ec
#
_entry.id   ea631a95fad463fce8a62b8116f073ec
#
_cell.length_a   1.000
_cell.length_b   1.000
_cell.length_c   1.000
_cell.angle_alpha   90.00
_cell.angle_beta   90.00
_cell.angle_gamma   90.00
#
_symmetry.space_group_name_H-M   'P 1'
#
loop_
_entity.id
_entity.type
_entity.pdbx_description
1 polymer ?
#
loop_
_entity_poly.entity_id
_entity_poly.type
_entity_poly.pdbx_seq_one_letter_code
_entity_poly.pdbx_strand_id
1 'polypeptide(L)'
;MKIAKLALAAVALTTTAAVAPGVAVAQEATASVAAGATVYGNDGAEIGTIEAVQGDTVILVVDDMRAPVPANAFGTNDNGTSLNATKAQIVSMLQAAHQEAVAKRDAALIVGANAVTAKNAPLGTVLEIDGDNVIIARGGDETKKVTLLREHFAASPTGTLM
;
A
#
# COMPACT_ATOMS: atom_id res chain seq x y z
N MET A 1 -38.65 -18.19 -82.39
CA MET A 1 -39.55 -17.04 -82.55
C MET A 1 -39.67 -16.32 -81.18
N LYS A 2 -39.43 -15.02 -81.19
CA LYS A 2 -39.74 -13.98 -80.20
C LYS A 2 -38.95 -13.98 -78.94
N ILE A 3 -38.03 -13.14 -78.99
CA ILE A 3 -37.23 -12.30 -78.13
C ILE A 3 -38.10 -11.67 -77.04
N ALA A 4 -37.74 -11.72 -75.74
CA ALA A 4 -38.20 -10.83 -74.74
C ALA A 4 -36.99 -10.31 -73.91
N LYS A 5 -36.88 -8.98 -73.93
CA LYS A 5 -35.78 -8.16 -73.36
C LYS A 5 -35.82 -8.21 -71.84
N LEU A 6 -34.71 -8.49 -71.26
CA LEU A 6 -34.48 -8.35 -69.81
C LEU A 6 -34.17 -6.91 -69.52
N ALA A 7 -34.98 -6.29 -68.67
CA ALA A 7 -34.70 -4.99 -68.11
C ALA A 7 -33.98 -5.14 -66.77
N LEU A 8 -32.78 -4.62 -66.70
CA LEU A 8 -31.92 -4.62 -65.51
C LEU A 8 -32.35 -3.43 -64.63
N ALA A 9 -32.96 -3.71 -63.47
CA ALA A 9 -33.24 -2.72 -62.44
C ALA A 9 -32.14 -2.80 -61.39
N ALA A 10 -31.27 -1.80 -61.40
CA ALA A 10 -30.28 -1.60 -60.35
C ALA A 10 -30.96 -0.98 -59.13
N VAL A 11 -31.07 -1.72 -58.05
CA VAL A 11 -31.49 -1.20 -56.74
C VAL A 11 -30.22 -0.73 -56.01
N ALA A 12 -30.04 0.56 -55.90
CA ALA A 12 -29.03 1.13 -55.05
C ALA A 12 -29.53 1.10 -53.62
N LEU A 13 -28.94 0.21 -52.78
CA LEU A 13 -29.09 0.26 -51.33
C LEU A 13 -28.19 1.40 -50.81
N THR A 14 -28.78 2.52 -50.47
CA THR A 14 -28.15 3.52 -49.63
C THR A 14 -28.26 3.07 -48.18
N THR A 15 -27.21 2.47 -47.64
CA THR A 15 -27.06 2.27 -46.22
C THR A 15 -26.72 3.60 -45.53
N THR A 16 -27.71 4.26 -44.99
CA THR A 16 -27.53 5.32 -44.03
C THR A 16 -26.96 4.75 -42.75
N ALA A 17 -25.65 4.88 -42.57
CA ALA A 17 -25.00 4.64 -41.28
C ALA A 17 -25.52 5.68 -40.27
N ALA A 18 -26.43 5.27 -39.39
CA ALA A 18 -26.80 6.04 -38.22
C ALA A 18 -25.57 6.04 -37.29
N VAL A 19 -24.84 7.14 -37.31
CA VAL A 19 -23.86 7.45 -36.29
C VAL A 19 -24.64 7.71 -35.00
N ALA A 20 -24.79 6.72 -34.14
CA ALA A 20 -25.22 6.94 -32.79
C ALA A 20 -24.15 7.81 -32.11
N PRO A 21 -24.54 8.95 -31.47
CA PRO A 21 -23.59 9.63 -30.61
C PRO A 21 -23.24 8.66 -29.50
N GLY A 22 -22.02 8.11 -29.57
CA GLY A 22 -21.44 7.40 -28.45
C GLY A 22 -21.46 8.35 -27.28
N VAL A 23 -22.28 8.06 -26.29
CA VAL A 23 -22.11 8.61 -24.95
C VAL A 23 -20.70 8.22 -24.55
N ALA A 24 -19.75 9.13 -24.68
CA ALA A 24 -18.49 9.05 -23.98
C ALA A 24 -18.88 9.03 -22.50
N VAL A 25 -19.06 7.85 -21.94
CA VAL A 25 -18.93 7.66 -20.50
C VAL A 25 -17.54 8.18 -20.22
N ALA A 26 -17.48 9.36 -19.59
CA ALA A 26 -16.28 9.82 -18.93
C ALA A 26 -15.93 8.68 -17.97
N GLN A 27 -15.01 7.84 -18.39
CA GLN A 27 -14.36 6.90 -17.53
C GLN A 27 -13.66 7.81 -16.54
N GLU A 28 -14.23 7.94 -15.36
CA GLU A 28 -13.52 8.55 -14.25
C GLU A 28 -12.17 7.86 -14.27
N ALA A 29 -11.14 8.64 -14.55
CA ALA A 29 -9.76 8.16 -14.54
C ALA A 29 -9.49 7.78 -13.09
N THR A 30 -9.87 6.56 -12.74
CA THR A 30 -9.41 5.92 -11.52
C THR A 30 -7.90 6.02 -11.58
N ALA A 31 -7.34 6.79 -10.65
CA ALA A 31 -5.89 6.94 -10.53
C ALA A 31 -5.27 5.57 -10.78
N SER A 32 -4.40 5.46 -11.77
CA SER A 32 -3.76 4.19 -12.10
C SER A 32 -2.77 3.87 -11.00
N VAL A 33 -3.30 3.44 -9.86
CA VAL A 33 -2.54 3.04 -8.68
C VAL A 33 -1.90 1.69 -9.00
N ALA A 34 -0.69 1.73 -9.55
CA ALA A 34 0.06 0.55 -9.95
C ALA A 34 1.42 0.53 -9.24
N ALA A 35 1.91 -0.67 -8.95
CA ALA A 35 3.26 -0.84 -8.44
C ALA A 35 4.29 -0.24 -9.42
N GLY A 36 5.24 0.52 -8.90
CA GLY A 36 6.22 1.26 -9.69
C GLY A 36 5.78 2.65 -10.15
N ALA A 37 4.53 3.05 -9.92
CA ALA A 37 4.07 4.38 -10.27
C ALA A 37 4.61 5.43 -9.31
N THR A 38 5.05 6.57 -9.86
CA THR A 38 5.44 7.75 -9.07
C THR A 38 4.18 8.46 -8.56
N VAL A 39 4.21 8.90 -7.32
CA VAL A 39 3.13 9.63 -6.67
C VAL A 39 3.55 11.08 -6.45
N TYR A 40 2.67 11.99 -6.83
CA TYR A 40 2.87 13.44 -6.72
C TYR A 40 2.00 14.03 -5.61
N GLY A 41 2.48 15.09 -5.00
CA GLY A 41 1.73 15.88 -4.03
C GLY A 41 0.71 16.80 -4.68
N ASN A 42 -0.10 17.43 -3.85
CA ASN A 42 -1.01 18.50 -4.28
C ASN A 42 -0.26 19.77 -4.70
N ASP A 43 1.01 19.87 -4.39
CA ASP A 43 1.96 20.91 -4.83
C ASP A 43 2.67 20.53 -6.15
N GLY A 44 2.37 19.36 -6.73
CA GLY A 44 2.99 18.83 -7.94
C GLY A 44 4.39 18.25 -7.72
N ALA A 45 4.91 18.30 -6.50
CA ALA A 45 6.21 17.69 -6.17
C ALA A 45 6.09 16.16 -6.06
N GLU A 46 7.15 15.45 -6.42
CA GLU A 46 7.24 14.01 -6.22
C GLU A 46 7.28 13.68 -4.72
N ILE A 47 6.35 12.84 -4.26
CA ILE A 47 6.32 12.32 -2.89
C ILE A 47 7.16 11.05 -2.80
N GLY A 48 6.93 10.10 -3.69
CA GLY A 48 7.58 8.80 -3.69
C GLY A 48 7.02 7.84 -4.72
N THR A 49 7.25 6.55 -4.53
CA THR A 49 6.87 5.50 -5.49
C THR A 49 6.01 4.43 -4.83
N ILE A 50 5.04 3.90 -5.55
CA ILE A 50 4.22 2.78 -5.09
C ILE A 50 5.05 1.49 -5.17
N GLU A 51 5.30 0.85 -4.04
CA GLU A 51 5.99 -0.44 -3.96
C GLU A 51 5.04 -1.59 -4.30
N ALA A 52 3.85 -1.57 -3.72
CA ALA A 52 2.86 -2.64 -3.90
C ALA A 52 1.44 -2.14 -3.70
N VAL A 53 0.48 -2.82 -4.32
CA VAL A 53 -0.95 -2.63 -4.11
C VAL A 53 -1.53 -3.91 -3.53
N GLN A 54 -2.10 -3.83 -2.33
CA GLN A 54 -2.65 -4.97 -1.60
C GLN A 54 -4.14 -4.71 -1.30
N GLY A 55 -5.00 -5.08 -2.23
CA GLY A 55 -6.43 -4.78 -2.14
C GLY A 55 -6.67 -3.26 -2.04
N ASP A 56 -7.28 -2.83 -0.95
CA ASP A 56 -7.57 -1.41 -0.70
C ASP A 56 -6.39 -0.63 -0.05
N THR A 57 -5.25 -1.27 0.16
CA THR A 57 -4.06 -0.65 0.74
C THR A 57 -2.92 -0.60 -0.28
N VAL A 58 -2.34 0.55 -0.43
CA VAL A 58 -1.18 0.83 -1.29
C VAL A 58 0.03 1.08 -0.40
N ILE A 59 1.11 0.39 -0.66
CA ILE A 59 2.38 0.64 0.02
C ILE A 59 3.16 1.68 -0.78
N LEU A 60 3.25 2.87 -0.22
CA LEU A 60 4.01 3.99 -0.77
C LEU A 60 5.39 4.03 -0.09
N VAL A 61 6.45 4.15 -0.87
CA VAL A 61 7.81 4.37 -0.37
C VAL A 61 8.16 5.85 -0.54
N VAL A 62 8.49 6.48 0.57
CA VAL A 62 8.89 7.90 0.65
C VAL A 62 10.20 7.97 1.44
N ASP A 63 11.30 8.38 0.80
CA ASP A 63 12.62 8.49 1.42
C ASP A 63 12.99 7.23 2.26
N ASP A 64 12.87 6.03 1.65
CA ASP A 64 13.12 4.71 2.25
C ASP A 64 12.14 4.28 3.36
N MET A 65 11.15 5.10 3.68
CA MET A 65 10.07 4.75 4.62
C MET A 65 8.85 4.21 3.88
N ARG A 66 8.29 3.12 4.40
CA ARG A 66 7.05 2.53 3.86
C ARG A 66 5.83 3.09 4.57
N ALA A 67 4.90 3.60 3.78
CA ALA A 67 3.63 4.12 4.23
C ALA A 67 2.48 3.27 3.69
N PRO A 68 1.69 2.59 4.51
CA PRO A 68 0.42 2.04 4.07
C PRO A 68 -0.59 3.18 3.91
N VAL A 69 -1.06 3.39 2.69
CA VAL A 69 -2.03 4.44 2.33
C VAL A 69 -3.25 3.77 1.70
N PRO A 70 -4.47 4.12 2.10
CA PRO A 70 -5.66 3.54 1.48
C PRO A 70 -5.76 3.99 0.02
N ALA A 71 -6.15 3.08 -0.87
CA ALA A 71 -6.21 3.32 -2.31
C ALA A 71 -7.13 4.50 -2.70
N ASN A 72 -8.17 4.74 -1.90
CA ASN A 72 -9.11 5.85 -2.09
C ASN A 72 -8.53 7.23 -1.75
N ALA A 73 -7.35 7.31 -1.13
CA ALA A 73 -6.64 8.55 -0.88
C ALA A 73 -5.88 9.07 -2.11
N PHE A 74 -5.71 8.21 -3.11
CA PHE A 74 -5.04 8.57 -4.35
C PHE A 74 -6.02 9.19 -5.34
N GLY A 75 -5.57 10.24 -6.01
CA GLY A 75 -6.22 10.89 -7.11
C GLY A 75 -5.34 10.90 -8.36
N THR A 76 -5.73 11.67 -9.34
CA THR A 76 -4.92 11.96 -10.54
C THR A 76 -4.76 13.46 -10.68
N ASN A 77 -3.59 13.88 -11.12
CA ASN A 77 -3.30 15.23 -11.58
C ASN A 77 -2.60 15.17 -12.94
N ASP A 78 -2.18 16.33 -13.47
CA ASP A 78 -1.51 16.42 -14.76
C ASP A 78 -0.19 15.62 -14.83
N ASN A 79 0.41 15.31 -13.69
CA ASN A 79 1.65 14.55 -13.57
C ASN A 79 1.42 13.04 -13.36
N GLY A 80 0.17 12.61 -13.12
CA GLY A 80 -0.19 11.20 -12.91
C GLY A 80 -0.89 10.93 -11.58
N THR A 81 -0.50 9.84 -10.90
CA THR A 81 -1.06 9.47 -9.59
C THR A 81 -0.67 10.51 -8.53
N SER A 82 -1.64 11.01 -7.80
CA SER A 82 -1.42 12.06 -6.81
C SER A 82 -2.03 11.75 -5.45
N LEU A 83 -1.47 12.37 -4.42
CA LEU A 83 -2.03 12.41 -3.08
C LEU A 83 -2.40 13.85 -2.71
N ASN A 84 -3.51 14.02 -1.99
CA ASN A 84 -3.90 15.33 -1.47
C ASN A 84 -3.09 15.69 -0.20
N ALA A 85 -1.78 15.60 -0.32
CA ALA A 85 -0.81 15.93 0.71
C ALA A 85 0.51 16.34 0.07
N THR A 86 1.35 17.05 0.80
CA THR A 86 2.72 17.33 0.36
C THR A 86 3.68 16.25 0.88
N LYS A 87 4.84 16.12 0.24
CA LYS A 87 5.90 15.22 0.71
C LYS A 87 6.27 15.48 2.17
N ALA A 88 6.41 16.76 2.54
CA ALA A 88 6.77 17.15 3.91
C ALA A 88 5.72 16.69 4.94
N GLN A 89 4.43 16.77 4.60
CA GLN A 89 3.35 16.29 5.47
C GLN A 89 3.39 14.77 5.64
N ILE A 90 3.61 14.03 4.54
CA ILE A 90 3.72 12.57 4.60
C ILE A 90 4.93 12.14 5.42
N VAL A 91 6.11 12.73 5.19
CA VAL A 91 7.32 12.43 5.95
C VAL A 91 7.13 12.73 7.43
N SER A 92 6.54 13.88 7.79
CA SER A 92 6.26 14.24 9.18
C SER A 92 5.31 13.24 9.85
N MET A 93 4.26 12.81 9.14
CA MET A 93 3.32 11.82 9.65
C MET A 93 3.97 10.45 9.84
N LEU A 94 4.83 10.02 8.91
CA LEU A 94 5.57 8.76 9.01
C LEU A 94 6.56 8.78 10.17
N GLN A 95 7.27 9.88 10.37
CA GLN A 95 8.18 10.05 11.49
C GLN A 95 7.43 10.00 12.83
N ALA A 96 6.29 10.69 12.93
CA ALA A 96 5.46 10.66 14.14
C ALA A 96 4.94 9.23 14.43
N ALA A 97 4.44 8.52 13.39
CA ALA A 97 3.99 7.15 13.53
C ALA A 97 5.14 6.20 13.92
N HIS A 98 6.33 6.40 13.36
CA HIS A 98 7.51 5.62 13.74
C HIS A 98 7.90 5.87 15.21
N GLN A 99 7.95 7.13 15.65
CA GLN A 99 8.25 7.46 17.04
C GLN A 99 7.22 6.87 18.00
N GLU A 100 5.94 6.92 17.66
CA GLU A 100 4.88 6.30 18.45
C GLU A 100 5.03 4.77 18.52
N ALA A 101 5.36 4.12 17.40
CA ALA A 101 5.61 2.68 17.37
C ALA A 101 6.83 2.30 18.23
N VAL A 102 7.91 3.07 18.16
CA VAL A 102 9.10 2.89 19.01
C VAL A 102 8.74 3.05 20.48
N ALA A 103 8.01 4.11 20.84
CA ALA A 103 7.60 4.35 22.23
C ALA A 103 6.70 3.23 22.77
N LYS A 104 5.74 2.75 21.98
CA LYS A 104 4.89 1.60 22.33
C LYS A 104 5.71 0.31 22.52
N ARG A 105 6.65 0.05 21.62
CA ARG A 105 7.57 -1.07 21.74
C ARG A 105 8.38 -0.98 23.03
N ASP A 106 8.99 0.16 23.28
CA ASP A 106 9.87 0.35 24.45
C ASP A 106 9.07 0.26 25.76
N ALA A 107 7.83 0.72 25.78
CA ALA A 107 6.93 0.58 26.93
C ALA A 107 6.51 -0.90 27.15
N ALA A 108 6.39 -1.70 26.11
CA ALA A 108 6.08 -3.13 26.21
C ALA A 108 7.32 -3.98 26.46
N LEU A 109 8.51 -3.47 26.13
CA LEU A 109 9.78 -4.16 26.26
C LEU A 109 10.31 -3.99 27.70
N ILE A 110 9.78 -4.80 28.61
CA ILE A 110 10.20 -4.82 30.01
C ILE A 110 10.67 -6.23 30.39
N VAL A 111 11.54 -6.30 31.38
CA VAL A 111 11.95 -7.60 31.96
C VAL A 111 10.72 -8.32 32.50
N GLY A 112 10.56 -9.59 32.14
CA GLY A 112 9.38 -10.40 32.45
C GLY A 112 8.27 -10.35 31.42
N ALA A 113 8.38 -9.51 30.38
CA ALA A 113 7.40 -9.47 29.31
C ALA A 113 7.43 -10.74 28.45
N ASN A 114 6.26 -11.20 28.05
CA ASN A 114 6.16 -12.33 27.12
C ASN A 114 6.37 -11.83 25.67
N ALA A 115 7.27 -12.49 24.97
CA ALA A 115 7.50 -12.28 23.56
C ALA A 115 6.85 -13.40 22.74
N VAL A 116 6.21 -13.03 21.64
CA VAL A 116 5.62 -13.96 20.66
C VAL A 116 6.20 -13.68 19.28
N THR A 117 6.10 -14.65 18.40
CA THR A 117 6.44 -14.44 16.98
C THR A 117 5.30 -13.71 16.26
N ALA A 118 5.55 -13.18 15.06
CA ALA A 118 4.54 -12.60 14.18
C ALA A 118 3.34 -13.53 13.88
N LYS A 119 3.47 -14.82 14.17
CA LYS A 119 2.40 -15.83 14.06
C LYS A 119 1.73 -16.15 15.40
N ASN A 120 1.92 -15.30 16.41
CA ASN A 120 1.42 -15.50 17.79
C ASN A 120 1.94 -16.78 18.47
N ALA A 121 3.03 -17.37 17.99
CA ALA A 121 3.66 -18.48 18.68
C ALA A 121 4.54 -17.96 19.83
N PRO A 122 4.52 -18.58 21.03
CA PRO A 122 5.32 -18.14 22.16
C PRO A 122 6.81 -18.26 21.83
N LEU A 123 7.51 -17.14 21.93
CA LEU A 123 8.96 -17.08 21.75
C LEU A 123 9.68 -17.30 23.09
N GLY A 124 9.19 -16.64 24.13
CA GLY A 124 9.76 -16.75 25.48
C GLY A 124 9.48 -15.53 26.33
N THR A 125 10.23 -15.38 27.40
CA THR A 125 10.11 -14.27 28.35
C THR A 125 11.39 -13.43 28.32
N VAL A 126 11.26 -12.11 28.33
CA VAL A 126 12.39 -11.18 28.40
C VAL A 126 13.07 -11.31 29.75
N LEU A 127 14.33 -11.72 29.76
CA LEU A 127 15.14 -11.85 30.99
C LEU A 127 15.89 -10.55 31.29
N GLU A 128 16.47 -9.95 30.27
CA GLU A 128 17.36 -8.80 30.42
C GLU A 128 17.31 -7.94 29.17
N ILE A 129 17.51 -6.65 29.36
CA ILE A 129 17.61 -5.67 28.28
C ILE A 129 18.92 -4.92 28.50
N ASP A 130 19.85 -5.10 27.56
CA ASP A 130 21.16 -4.44 27.55
C ASP A 130 21.30 -3.57 26.30
N GLY A 131 20.98 -2.28 26.42
CA GLY A 131 20.97 -1.35 25.31
C GLY A 131 20.03 -1.81 24.19
N ASP A 132 20.61 -2.15 23.03
CA ASP A 132 19.87 -2.66 21.86
C ASP A 132 19.71 -4.18 21.87
N ASN A 133 20.30 -4.88 22.84
CA ASN A 133 20.19 -6.33 22.97
C ASN A 133 19.10 -6.71 23.97
N VAL A 134 18.25 -7.63 23.56
CA VAL A 134 17.18 -8.19 24.39
C VAL A 134 17.44 -9.68 24.58
N ILE A 135 17.61 -10.09 25.79
CA ILE A 135 17.87 -11.49 26.16
C ILE A 135 16.55 -12.14 26.55
N ILE A 136 16.20 -13.20 25.86
CA ILE A 136 14.94 -13.94 26.04
C ILE A 136 15.24 -15.36 26.53
N ALA A 137 14.49 -15.81 27.52
CA ALA A 137 14.38 -17.23 27.89
C ALA A 137 13.42 -17.92 26.93
N ARG A 138 13.95 -18.75 26.05
CA ARG A 138 13.11 -19.45 25.07
C ARG A 138 12.25 -20.52 25.74
N GLY A 139 10.94 -20.42 25.52
CA GLY A 139 9.97 -21.36 26.09
C GLY A 139 9.88 -21.34 27.62
N GLY A 140 10.33 -20.24 28.27
CA GLY A 140 10.36 -20.11 29.74
C GLY A 140 11.57 -20.81 30.41
N ASP A 141 12.50 -21.32 29.61
CA ASP A 141 13.72 -21.98 30.11
C ASP A 141 14.88 -20.98 30.15
N GLU A 142 15.24 -20.53 31.36
CA GLU A 142 16.30 -19.53 31.56
C GLU A 142 17.70 -20.06 31.16
N THR A 143 17.85 -21.37 30.94
CA THR A 143 19.11 -21.95 30.45
C THR A 143 19.24 -21.78 28.92
N LYS A 144 18.12 -21.59 28.23
CA LYS A 144 18.05 -21.41 26.78
C LYS A 144 17.88 -19.96 26.41
N LYS A 145 18.92 -19.18 26.62
CA LYS A 145 18.94 -17.75 26.32
C LYS A 145 19.16 -17.50 24.83
N VAL A 146 18.39 -16.55 24.26
CA VAL A 146 18.56 -16.06 22.92
C VAL A 146 18.66 -14.54 23.00
N THR A 147 19.69 -13.97 22.39
CA THR A 147 19.84 -12.52 22.27
C THR A 147 19.30 -12.07 20.91
N LEU A 148 18.38 -11.12 20.93
CA LEU A 148 17.80 -10.50 19.75
C LEU A 148 17.99 -8.99 19.84
N LEU A 149 18.04 -8.33 18.69
CA LEU A 149 18.10 -6.87 18.66
C LEU A 149 16.73 -6.27 18.95
N ARG A 150 16.71 -5.16 19.68
CA ARG A 150 15.50 -4.40 20.02
C ARG A 150 14.65 -4.05 18.80
N GLU A 151 15.28 -3.74 17.67
CA GLU A 151 14.61 -3.41 16.41
C GLU A 151 13.76 -4.54 15.82
N HIS A 152 14.02 -5.79 16.21
CA HIS A 152 13.24 -6.96 15.77
C HIS A 152 11.92 -7.12 16.53
N PHE A 153 11.67 -6.27 17.53
CA PHE A 153 10.44 -6.31 18.31
C PHE A 153 9.49 -5.20 17.90
N ALA A 154 8.20 -5.50 17.91
CA ALA A 154 7.12 -4.55 17.79
C ALA A 154 6.11 -4.79 18.92
N ALA A 155 5.46 -3.73 19.39
CA ALA A 155 4.36 -3.88 20.32
C ALA A 155 3.10 -4.30 19.56
N SER A 156 2.51 -5.40 19.98
CA SER A 156 1.18 -5.81 19.56
C SER A 156 0.13 -4.82 20.09
N PRO A 157 -1.05 -4.69 19.46
CA PRO A 157 -2.18 -3.93 20.02
C PRO A 157 -2.60 -4.38 21.43
N THR A 158 -2.30 -5.61 21.80
CA THR A 158 -2.55 -6.19 23.14
C THR A 158 -1.40 -5.98 24.13
N GLY A 159 -0.34 -5.23 23.74
CA GLY A 159 0.82 -4.97 24.60
C GLY A 159 1.83 -6.13 24.68
N THR A 160 1.69 -7.15 23.85
CA THR A 160 2.63 -8.25 23.74
C THR A 160 3.70 -7.90 22.70
N LEU A 161 4.96 -8.28 22.95
CA LEU A 161 6.05 -8.10 21.99
C LEU A 161 5.95 -9.14 20.86
N MET A 162 6.10 -8.67 19.62
CA MET A 162 6.16 -9.51 18.42
C MET A 162 7.49 -9.33 17.72
#